data_257883b42a2e5d23a74d036b4a190f97
#
_entry.id   257883b42a2e5d23a74d036b4a190f97
#
_cell.length_a   1.000
_cell.length_b   1.000
_cell.length_c   1.000
_cell.angle_alpha   90.00
_cell.angle_beta   90.00
_cell.angle_gamma   90.00
#
_symmetry.space_group_name_H-M   'P 1'
#
loop_
_entity.id
_entity.type
_entity.pdbx_description
1 polymer ?
#
loop_
_entity_poly.entity_id
_entity_poly.type
_entity_poly.pdbx_seq_one_letter_code
_entity_poly.pdbx_strand_id
1 'polypeptide(L)'
;MVTAPTCGACGIVPGVLYFLRHHTDDVTDEDVIDALAVAGVIGNITKVNASISGAEAGCQAEVGTACAMAAGAATFLMGGSTEQIEYAASMAIEHMLGLTCDPVKGLVQVPCIERNAMAAGRALECAQYALMTSTFHIISFD
;
A
#
# COMPACT_ATOMS: atom_id res chain seq x y z
N MET A 1 0.80 -17.50 8.49
CA MET A 1 -0.09 -16.31 8.62
C MET A 1 0.64 -15.16 8.00
N VAL A 2 -0.01 -14.43 7.13
CA VAL A 2 0.59 -13.27 6.44
C VAL A 2 -0.13 -12.01 6.91
N THR A 3 0.62 -10.98 7.26
CA THR A 3 0.11 -9.65 7.60
C THR A 3 0.88 -8.58 6.85
N ALA A 4 0.19 -7.52 6.36
CA ALA A 4 0.84 -6.42 5.63
C ALA A 4 -0.06 -5.17 5.60
N PRO A 5 -0.04 -4.29 6.61
CA PRO A 5 0.65 -4.43 7.91
C PRO A 5 -0.09 -5.31 8.91
N THR A 6 -1.39 -5.53 8.73
CA THR A 6 -2.26 -6.30 9.63
C THR A 6 -2.99 -7.42 8.89
N CYS A 7 -3.74 -8.25 9.63
CA CYS A 7 -4.51 -9.35 9.05
C CYS A 7 -5.63 -8.87 8.11
N GLY A 8 -6.30 -7.78 8.45
CA GLY A 8 -7.45 -7.28 7.68
C GLY A 8 -7.08 -6.68 6.32
N ALA A 9 -5.83 -6.26 6.16
CA ALA A 9 -5.29 -5.70 4.92
C ALA A 9 -4.25 -6.62 4.23
N CYS A 10 -4.15 -7.87 4.65
CA CYS A 10 -3.08 -8.78 4.24
C CYS A 10 -3.08 -9.18 2.75
N GLY A 11 -4.15 -8.90 2.02
CA GLY A 11 -4.26 -9.21 0.60
C GLY A 11 -3.65 -8.17 -0.34
N ILE A 12 -3.46 -6.92 0.12
CA ILE A 12 -3.11 -5.79 -0.74
C ILE A 12 -1.67 -5.91 -1.28
N VAL A 13 -0.69 -5.95 -0.39
CA VAL A 13 0.74 -6.02 -0.77
C VAL A 13 1.03 -7.28 -1.59
N PRO A 14 0.68 -8.50 -1.12
CA PRO A 14 0.98 -9.68 -1.90
C PRO A 14 0.21 -9.74 -3.23
N GLY A 15 -1.02 -9.22 -3.29
CA GLY A 15 -1.80 -9.16 -4.52
C GLY A 15 -1.12 -8.29 -5.59
N VAL A 16 -0.65 -7.10 -5.21
CA VAL A 16 0.08 -6.19 -6.11
C VAL A 16 1.41 -6.79 -6.57
N LEU A 17 2.19 -7.35 -5.64
CA LEU A 17 3.49 -7.96 -5.98
C LEU A 17 3.32 -9.19 -6.87
N TYR A 18 2.33 -10.04 -6.57
CA TYR A 18 2.00 -11.20 -7.41
C TYR A 18 1.62 -10.76 -8.82
N PHE A 19 0.75 -9.75 -8.94
CA PHE A 19 0.35 -9.22 -10.23
C PHE A 19 1.56 -8.72 -11.04
N LEU A 20 2.40 -7.87 -10.45
CA LEU A 20 3.57 -7.33 -11.14
C LEU A 20 4.57 -8.42 -11.52
N ARG A 21 4.83 -9.38 -10.62
CA ARG A 21 5.74 -10.52 -10.88
C ARG A 21 5.31 -11.37 -12.07
N HIS A 22 4.02 -11.52 -12.31
CA HIS A 22 3.47 -12.39 -13.36
C HIS A 22 3.03 -11.66 -14.63
N HIS A 23 2.95 -10.33 -14.60
CA HIS A 23 2.49 -9.54 -15.74
C HIS A 23 3.52 -8.51 -16.23
N THR A 24 4.73 -8.53 -15.66
CA THR A 24 5.85 -7.70 -16.10
C THR A 24 7.04 -8.61 -16.40
N ASP A 25 7.53 -8.59 -17.63
CA ASP A 25 8.49 -9.57 -18.14
C ASP A 25 9.84 -9.56 -17.39
N ASP A 26 10.27 -8.41 -16.88
CA ASP A 26 11.61 -8.24 -16.30
C ASP A 26 11.64 -8.30 -14.75
N VAL A 27 10.53 -8.55 -14.07
CA VAL A 27 10.49 -8.62 -12.59
C VAL A 27 10.89 -10.03 -12.12
N THR A 28 11.95 -10.11 -11.33
CA THR A 28 12.46 -11.37 -10.74
C THR A 28 11.94 -11.59 -9.31
N ASP A 29 12.23 -12.76 -8.73
CA ASP A 29 11.91 -13.04 -7.33
C ASP A 29 12.78 -12.20 -6.38
N GLU A 30 14.02 -11.86 -6.77
CA GLU A 30 14.90 -10.97 -6.00
C GLU A 30 14.34 -9.55 -5.96
N ASP A 31 13.84 -9.03 -7.09
CA ASP A 31 13.19 -7.72 -7.15
C ASP A 31 11.95 -7.65 -6.23
N VAL A 32 11.19 -8.75 -6.14
CA VAL A 32 10.05 -8.85 -5.21
C VAL A 32 10.51 -8.79 -3.75
N ILE A 33 11.64 -9.39 -3.40
CA ILE A 33 12.21 -9.33 -2.04
C ILE A 33 12.61 -7.89 -1.72
N ASP A 34 13.27 -7.19 -2.64
CA ASP A 34 13.64 -5.80 -2.47
C ASP A 34 12.41 -4.88 -2.35
N ALA A 35 11.39 -5.12 -3.17
CA ALA A 35 10.12 -4.42 -3.08
C ALA A 35 9.40 -4.64 -1.73
N LEU A 36 9.51 -5.84 -1.15
CA LEU A 36 9.01 -6.11 0.21
C LEU A 36 9.76 -5.31 1.27
N ALA A 37 11.08 -5.09 1.09
CA ALA A 37 11.84 -4.22 1.99
C ALA A 37 11.35 -2.76 1.91
N VAL A 38 11.10 -2.25 0.70
CA VAL A 38 10.50 -0.92 0.50
C VAL A 38 9.14 -0.82 1.19
N ALA A 39 8.25 -1.79 0.97
CA ALA A 39 6.95 -1.86 1.64
C ALA A 39 7.11 -1.87 3.17
N GLY A 40 8.08 -2.63 3.69
CA GLY A 40 8.37 -2.71 5.13
C GLY A 40 8.81 -1.37 5.74
N VAL A 41 9.61 -0.59 5.03
CA VAL A 41 10.02 0.76 5.46
C VAL A 41 8.80 1.67 5.58
N ILE A 42 7.95 1.72 4.54
CA ILE A 42 6.72 2.54 4.52
C ILE A 42 5.78 2.15 5.68
N GLY A 43 5.54 0.85 5.86
CA GLY A 43 4.72 0.35 6.96
C GLY A 43 5.28 0.69 8.35
N ASN A 44 6.59 0.66 8.51
CA ASN A 44 7.25 1.04 9.77
C ASN A 44 7.15 2.55 10.05
N ILE A 45 7.30 3.40 9.05
CA ILE A 45 7.11 4.86 9.18
C ILE A 45 5.68 5.14 9.68
N THR A 46 4.67 4.59 9.04
CA THR A 46 3.28 4.74 9.47
C THR A 46 3.04 4.22 10.87
N LYS A 47 3.61 3.05 11.22
CA LYS A 47 3.46 2.46 12.55
C LYS A 47 4.07 3.33 13.65
N VAL A 48 5.20 3.99 13.39
CA VAL A 48 5.90 4.82 14.37
C VAL A 48 5.24 6.18 14.54
N ASN A 49 4.81 6.80 13.43
CA ASN A 49 4.32 8.19 13.44
C ASN A 49 2.80 8.28 13.62
N ALA A 50 2.07 7.20 13.36
CA ALA A 50 0.61 7.16 13.44
C ALA A 50 0.12 5.81 14.02
N SER A 51 -0.83 5.15 13.36
CA SER A 51 -1.32 3.82 13.71
C SER A 51 -1.57 2.98 12.47
N ILE A 52 -1.39 1.67 12.59
CA ILE A 52 -1.75 0.68 11.58
C ILE A 52 -3.01 -0.11 11.96
N SER A 53 -3.64 0.22 13.08
CA SER A 53 -4.77 -0.52 13.63
C SER A 53 -6.09 0.01 13.12
N GLY A 54 -6.87 -0.86 12.44
CA GLY A 54 -8.23 -0.54 12.03
C GLY A 54 -9.16 -0.26 13.21
N ALA A 55 -8.98 -0.96 14.34
CA ALA A 55 -9.79 -0.76 15.54
C ALA A 55 -9.50 0.58 16.24
N GLU A 56 -8.27 1.07 16.13
CA GLU A 56 -7.85 2.33 16.75
C GLU A 56 -8.15 3.54 15.86
N ALA A 57 -7.80 3.46 14.59
CA ALA A 57 -7.81 4.59 13.67
C ALA A 57 -8.59 4.33 12.37
N GLY A 58 -9.39 3.27 12.31
CA GLY A 58 -10.20 2.95 11.13
C GLY A 58 -9.42 2.25 10.02
N CYS A 59 -10.13 1.84 8.99
CA CYS A 59 -9.52 1.26 7.79
C CYS A 59 -8.63 2.25 7.04
N GLN A 60 -8.78 3.55 7.25
CA GLN A 60 -7.82 4.54 6.75
C GLN A 60 -6.39 4.24 7.23
N ALA A 61 -6.20 3.79 8.47
CA ALA A 61 -4.91 3.39 8.98
C ALA A 61 -4.49 2.00 8.47
N GLU A 62 -5.37 1.02 8.54
CA GLU A 62 -5.08 -0.36 8.18
C GLU A 62 -4.93 -0.54 6.66
N VAL A 63 -5.99 -0.29 5.91
CA VAL A 63 -6.03 -0.41 4.44
C VAL A 63 -5.20 0.69 3.79
N GLY A 64 -5.21 1.91 4.36
CA GLY A 64 -4.41 3.02 3.87
C GLY A 64 -2.91 2.73 3.93
N THR A 65 -2.42 2.22 5.06
CA THR A 65 -1.01 1.81 5.19
C THR A 65 -0.65 0.69 4.21
N ALA A 66 -1.50 -0.33 4.08
CA ALA A 66 -1.25 -1.43 3.14
C ALA A 66 -1.23 -0.94 1.69
N CYS A 67 -2.12 0.00 1.34
CA CYS A 67 -2.15 0.63 0.03
C CYS A 67 -0.87 1.43 -0.24
N ALA A 68 -0.40 2.23 0.74
CA ALA A 68 0.85 2.97 0.65
C ALA A 68 2.06 2.04 0.50
N MET A 69 2.13 0.98 1.30
CA MET A 69 3.17 -0.06 1.20
C MET A 69 3.22 -0.67 -0.21
N ALA A 70 2.05 -1.04 -0.73
CA ALA A 70 1.92 -1.64 -2.06
C ALA A 70 2.24 -0.65 -3.19
N ALA A 71 1.81 0.62 -3.05
CA ALA A 71 2.10 1.67 -4.03
C ALA A 71 3.60 1.96 -4.12
N GLY A 72 4.27 2.10 -2.97
CA GLY A 72 5.72 2.30 -2.95
C GLY A 72 6.49 1.11 -3.52
N ALA A 73 6.10 -0.11 -3.16
CA ALA A 73 6.69 -1.33 -3.71
C ALA A 73 6.48 -1.45 -5.23
N ALA A 74 5.28 -1.12 -5.71
CA ALA A 74 4.97 -1.12 -7.14
C ALA A 74 5.80 -0.07 -7.90
N THR A 75 5.92 1.14 -7.33
CA THR A 75 6.74 2.22 -7.91
C THR A 75 8.21 1.79 -8.01
N PHE A 76 8.74 1.14 -6.97
CA PHE A 76 10.10 0.58 -6.99
C PHE A 76 10.27 -0.44 -8.12
N LEU A 77 9.37 -1.43 -8.24
CA LEU A 77 9.43 -2.45 -9.29
C LEU A 77 9.29 -1.88 -10.70
N MET A 78 8.61 -0.75 -10.85
CA MET A 78 8.48 -0.02 -12.11
C MET A 78 9.66 0.94 -12.38
N GLY A 79 10.72 0.92 -11.56
CA GLY A 79 11.94 1.70 -11.74
C GLY A 79 11.83 3.16 -11.29
N GLY A 80 10.91 3.48 -10.40
CA GLY A 80 10.73 4.81 -9.85
C GLY A 80 11.86 5.25 -8.90
N SER A 81 12.10 6.55 -8.82
CA SER A 81 13.02 7.15 -7.86
C SER A 81 12.48 7.09 -6.43
N THR A 82 13.34 7.37 -5.43
CA THR A 82 12.94 7.45 -4.02
C THR A 82 11.82 8.47 -3.80
N GLU A 83 11.90 9.62 -4.47
CA GLU A 83 10.88 10.67 -4.40
C GLU A 83 9.56 10.21 -5.00
N GLN A 84 9.60 9.43 -6.09
CA GLN A 84 8.40 8.86 -6.70
C GLN A 84 7.79 7.76 -5.82
N ILE A 85 8.60 6.95 -5.15
CA ILE A 85 8.16 5.94 -4.18
C ILE A 85 7.44 6.61 -3.02
N GLU A 86 8.04 7.66 -2.46
CA GLU A 86 7.45 8.44 -1.36
C GLU A 86 6.14 9.10 -1.81
N TYR A 87 6.11 9.71 -2.98
CA TYR A 87 4.92 10.35 -3.51
C TYR A 87 3.78 9.35 -3.76
N ALA A 88 4.07 8.19 -4.33
CA ALA A 88 3.07 7.15 -4.52
C ALA A 88 2.48 6.65 -3.18
N ALA A 89 3.33 6.48 -2.17
CA ALA A 89 2.90 6.08 -0.84
C ALA A 89 2.03 7.13 -0.16
N SER A 90 2.42 8.41 -0.21
CA SER A 90 1.66 9.54 0.32
C SER A 90 0.28 9.65 -0.32
N MET A 91 0.22 9.61 -1.64
CA MET A 91 -1.03 9.68 -2.40
C MET A 91 -1.94 8.49 -2.10
N ALA A 92 -1.37 7.29 -1.96
CA ALA A 92 -2.13 6.09 -1.67
C ALA A 92 -2.81 6.14 -0.29
N ILE A 93 -2.12 6.61 0.76
CA ILE A 93 -2.72 6.73 2.09
C ILE A 93 -3.70 7.90 2.16
N GLU A 94 -3.39 9.02 1.51
CA GLU A 94 -4.27 10.19 1.44
C GLU A 94 -5.66 9.84 0.91
N HIS A 95 -5.73 9.04 -0.15
CA HIS A 95 -6.99 8.65 -0.78
C HIS A 95 -7.78 7.57 0.00
N MET A 96 -7.24 7.09 1.11
CA MET A 96 -7.93 6.21 2.05
C MET A 96 -8.44 6.92 3.30
N LEU A 97 -8.16 8.23 3.45
CA LEU A 97 -8.64 9.02 4.59
C LEU A 97 -10.17 9.02 4.65
N GLY A 98 -10.71 8.87 5.85
CA GLY A 98 -12.14 8.79 6.10
C GLY A 98 -12.74 7.38 6.15
N LEU A 99 -11.99 6.34 5.80
CA LEU A 99 -12.46 4.96 5.91
C LEU A 99 -12.54 4.53 7.38
N THR A 100 -13.73 4.17 7.81
CA THR A 100 -14.01 3.64 9.16
C THR A 100 -13.73 2.13 9.23
N CYS A 101 -13.64 1.59 10.45
CA CYS A 101 -13.59 0.14 10.69
C CYS A 101 -14.96 -0.33 11.16
N ASP A 102 -15.72 -0.92 10.25
CA ASP A 102 -17.11 -1.33 10.44
C ASP A 102 -17.42 -2.71 9.83
N PRO A 103 -16.63 -3.76 10.16
CA PRO A 103 -16.85 -5.08 9.58
C PRO A 103 -18.19 -5.67 10.06
N VAL A 104 -18.93 -6.27 9.11
CA VAL A 104 -20.22 -6.90 9.40
C VAL A 104 -20.03 -8.02 10.42
N LYS A 105 -20.77 -7.96 11.53
CA LYS A 105 -20.69 -8.90 12.66
C LYS A 105 -19.29 -9.03 13.29
N GLY A 106 -18.42 -8.02 13.11
CA GLY A 106 -17.03 -8.07 13.59
C GLY A 106 -16.13 -9.04 12.83
N LEU A 107 -16.59 -9.59 11.70
CA LEU A 107 -15.80 -10.50 10.88
C LEU A 107 -15.00 -9.75 9.82
N VAL A 108 -13.71 -10.05 9.70
CA VAL A 108 -12.81 -9.48 8.70
C VAL A 108 -13.09 -10.09 7.31
N GLN A 109 -14.29 -9.86 6.80
CA GLN A 109 -14.78 -10.36 5.52
C GLN A 109 -15.45 -9.26 4.71
N VAL A 110 -16.53 -8.68 5.22
CA VAL A 110 -17.29 -7.62 4.56
C VAL A 110 -17.22 -6.36 5.44
N PRO A 111 -16.71 -5.25 4.93
CA PRO A 111 -16.23 -4.98 3.56
C PRO A 111 -14.72 -5.27 3.33
N CYS A 112 -14.01 -5.92 4.25
CA CYS A 112 -12.55 -6.02 4.24
C CYS A 112 -11.99 -6.66 2.96
N ILE A 113 -12.59 -7.76 2.48
CA ILE A 113 -12.13 -8.45 1.26
C ILE A 113 -12.24 -7.52 0.05
N GLU A 114 -13.36 -6.82 -0.10
CA GLU A 114 -13.58 -5.89 -1.21
C GLU A 114 -12.63 -4.68 -1.11
N ARG A 115 -12.41 -4.15 0.10
CA ARG A 115 -11.46 -3.05 0.34
C ARG A 115 -10.02 -3.45 -0.03
N ASN A 116 -9.60 -4.69 0.24
CA ASN A 116 -8.29 -5.18 -0.20
C ASN A 116 -8.17 -5.16 -1.72
N ALA A 117 -9.17 -5.65 -2.43
CA ALA A 117 -9.16 -5.67 -3.90
C ALA A 117 -9.11 -4.25 -4.49
N MET A 118 -9.94 -3.34 -3.98
CA MET A 118 -9.97 -1.95 -4.43
C MET A 118 -8.68 -1.21 -4.11
N ALA A 119 -8.10 -1.42 -2.93
CA ALA A 119 -6.85 -0.80 -2.53
C ALA A 119 -5.65 -1.32 -3.33
N ALA A 120 -5.65 -2.59 -3.73
CA ALA A 120 -4.62 -3.13 -4.62
C ALA A 120 -4.63 -2.45 -5.99
N GLY A 121 -5.81 -2.23 -6.58
CA GLY A 121 -5.97 -1.44 -7.81
C GLY A 121 -5.50 0.00 -7.62
N ARG A 122 -5.90 0.66 -6.53
CA ARG A 122 -5.48 2.02 -6.19
C ARG A 122 -3.97 2.15 -6.04
N ALA A 123 -3.30 1.17 -5.44
CA ALA A 123 -1.84 1.16 -5.29
C ALA A 123 -1.13 1.20 -6.65
N LEU A 124 -1.60 0.44 -7.62
CA LEU A 124 -1.07 0.46 -8.99
C LEU A 124 -1.31 1.79 -9.70
N GLU A 125 -2.51 2.38 -9.53
CA GLU A 125 -2.83 3.70 -10.08
C GLU A 125 -1.92 4.79 -9.50
N CYS A 126 -1.69 4.78 -8.18
CA CYS A 126 -0.79 5.73 -7.51
C CYS A 126 0.66 5.57 -8.00
N ALA A 127 1.14 4.34 -8.17
CA ALA A 127 2.47 4.08 -8.72
C ALA A 127 2.61 4.64 -10.14
N GLN A 128 1.66 4.35 -11.01
CA GLN A 128 1.66 4.86 -12.37
C GLN A 128 1.61 6.40 -12.42
N TYR A 129 0.76 7.00 -11.60
CA TYR A 129 0.64 8.45 -11.53
C TYR A 129 1.96 9.10 -11.08
N ALA A 130 2.59 8.57 -10.03
CA ALA A 130 3.87 9.08 -9.53
C ALA A 130 5.00 8.99 -10.57
N LEU A 131 5.00 7.95 -11.40
CA LEU A 131 5.98 7.79 -12.47
C LEU A 131 5.76 8.76 -13.65
N MET A 132 4.52 9.20 -13.88
CA MET A 132 4.14 10.05 -15.00
C MET A 132 4.18 11.56 -14.68
N THR A 133 4.29 11.92 -13.40
CA THR A 133 4.22 13.32 -12.95
C THR A 133 5.54 13.77 -12.34
N SER A 134 5.65 15.10 -12.07
CA SER A 134 6.76 15.62 -11.29
C SER A 134 6.62 15.19 -9.84
N THR A 135 7.75 14.98 -9.16
CA THR A 135 7.80 14.60 -7.74
C THR A 135 7.55 15.78 -6.79
N PHE A 136 7.22 16.96 -7.32
CA PHE A 136 6.89 18.11 -6.50
C PHE A 136 5.48 17.97 -5.96
N HIS A 137 5.37 17.71 -4.68
CA HIS A 137 4.12 17.68 -3.93
C HIS A 137 4.30 18.42 -2.58
N ILE A 138 3.18 18.90 -2.03
CA ILE A 138 3.20 19.77 -0.83
C ILE A 138 3.14 18.94 0.45
N ILE A 139 2.51 17.78 0.40
CA ILE A 139 2.33 16.90 1.56
C ILE A 139 3.37 15.79 1.47
N SER A 140 4.22 15.66 2.51
CA SER A 140 5.18 14.56 2.62
C SER A 140 4.58 13.37 3.36
N PHE A 141 5.25 12.23 3.25
CA PHE A 141 4.81 10.99 3.87
C PHE A 141 5.17 10.89 5.37
N ASP A 142 6.14 11.67 5.82
CA ASP A 142 6.65 11.71 7.21
C ASP A 142 5.84 12.59 8.19
#